data_47d3f41155706a796bde13c82306db9b
#
_entry.id   47d3f41155706a796bde13c82306db9b
#
_cell.length_a   1.000
_cell.length_b   1.000
_cell.length_c   1.000
_cell.angle_alpha   90.00
_cell.angle_beta   90.00
_cell.angle_gamma   90.00
#
_symmetry.space_group_name_H-M   'P 1'
#
loop_
_entity.id
_entity.type
_entity.pdbx_description
1 polymer ?
#
loop_
_entity_poly.entity_id
_entity_poly.type
_entity_poly.pdbx_seq_one_letter_code
_entity_poly.pdbx_strand_id
1 'polypeptide(L)'
;MVKISDRVSKILPSGTLAMTQKARELKAQGRKIISLSIGEPDFNTPEVITEAAIDALRKHETDHYTPALGIDKLRQAICYFHKRKDGIDLQKEQVATFAGAKFALYSVFMTLVDPGDEVLIPIPYWVSYTEQIQLADGVPVYIETRERNSFKLTVDLLNEYVTDKTKLLVLNAPSNPSGLLYTKEELLAIGNWALEHNVFVVSDEIYYELVYDVPSISMASLSQEIFNNTLVI
;
A
#
# COMPACT_ATOMS: atom_id res chain seq x y z
N MET A 1 -31.98 -12.33 14.76
CA MET A 1 -30.99 -11.79 13.81
C MET A 1 -29.69 -11.56 14.58
N VAL A 2 -28.56 -12.02 14.07
CA VAL A 2 -27.24 -11.77 14.68
C VAL A 2 -26.89 -10.29 14.41
N LYS A 3 -26.56 -9.54 15.47
CA LYS A 3 -26.06 -8.14 15.34
C LYS A 3 -24.64 -8.18 14.83
N ILE A 4 -24.33 -7.43 13.75
CA ILE A 4 -22.94 -7.22 13.30
C ILE A 4 -22.19 -6.34 14.32
N SER A 5 -20.87 -6.46 14.38
CA SER A 5 -20.06 -5.66 15.31
C SER A 5 -20.16 -4.18 15.03
N ASP A 6 -20.08 -3.36 16.07
CA ASP A 6 -20.11 -1.90 15.94
C ASP A 6 -18.92 -1.38 15.09
N ARG A 7 -17.78 -2.08 15.11
CA ARG A 7 -16.61 -1.82 14.26
C ARG A 7 -16.96 -1.91 12.79
N VAL A 8 -17.57 -3.02 12.36
CA VAL A 8 -17.94 -3.24 10.95
C VAL A 8 -19.09 -2.33 10.52
N SER A 9 -19.99 -1.96 11.43
CA SER A 9 -21.10 -1.06 11.09
C SER A 9 -20.66 0.36 10.72
N LYS A 10 -19.44 0.76 11.07
CA LYS A 10 -18.85 2.06 10.71
C LYS A 10 -18.22 2.07 9.30
N ILE A 11 -17.96 0.89 8.72
CA ILE A 11 -17.30 0.79 7.41
C ILE A 11 -18.29 1.10 6.30
N LEU A 12 -17.91 2.03 5.43
CA LEU A 12 -18.72 2.41 4.28
C LEU A 12 -18.51 1.44 3.12
N PRO A 13 -19.56 1.13 2.35
CA PRO A 13 -19.41 0.38 1.11
C PRO A 13 -18.45 1.08 0.15
N SER A 14 -17.59 0.31 -0.53
CA SER A 14 -16.64 0.86 -1.50
C SER A 14 -17.35 1.66 -2.60
N GLY A 15 -17.11 2.97 -2.66
CA GLY A 15 -17.63 3.85 -3.70
C GLY A 15 -17.21 3.40 -5.11
N THR A 16 -15.97 2.90 -5.26
CA THR A 16 -15.44 2.37 -6.53
C THR A 16 -16.22 1.16 -7.01
N LEU A 17 -16.54 0.20 -6.10
CA LEU A 17 -17.34 -0.97 -6.45
C LEU A 17 -18.78 -0.57 -6.81
N ALA A 18 -19.39 0.35 -6.08
CA ALA A 18 -20.73 0.85 -6.36
C ALA A 18 -20.80 1.52 -7.75
N MET A 19 -19.81 2.35 -8.11
CA MET A 19 -19.73 2.97 -9.44
C MET A 19 -19.55 1.94 -10.54
N THR A 20 -18.72 0.93 -10.33
CA THR A 20 -18.52 -0.16 -11.28
C THR A 20 -19.78 -0.97 -11.50
N GLN A 21 -20.49 -1.31 -10.43
CA GLN A 21 -21.76 -2.00 -10.51
C GLN A 21 -22.78 -1.19 -11.30
N LYS A 22 -22.88 0.12 -11.01
CA LYS A 22 -23.76 1.03 -11.73
C LYS A 22 -23.43 1.11 -13.24
N ALA A 23 -22.14 1.19 -13.58
CA ALA A 23 -21.71 1.17 -14.98
C ALA A 23 -22.09 -0.13 -15.69
N ARG A 24 -21.96 -1.29 -15.03
CA ARG A 24 -22.39 -2.60 -15.57
C ARG A 24 -23.90 -2.65 -15.81
N GLU A 25 -24.72 -2.20 -14.86
CA GLU A 25 -26.17 -2.14 -14.97
C GLU A 25 -26.62 -1.29 -16.16
N LEU A 26 -26.02 -0.10 -16.32
CA LEU A 26 -26.35 0.80 -17.44
C LEU A 26 -25.93 0.22 -18.79
N LYS A 27 -24.78 -0.45 -18.87
CA LYS A 27 -24.37 -1.18 -20.09
C LYS A 27 -25.34 -2.30 -20.43
N ALA A 28 -25.79 -3.07 -19.43
CA ALA A 28 -26.78 -4.13 -19.62
C ALA A 28 -28.12 -3.61 -20.12
N GLN A 29 -28.47 -2.36 -19.83
CA GLN A 29 -29.66 -1.66 -20.39
C GLN A 29 -29.43 -1.09 -21.80
N GLY A 30 -28.31 -1.43 -22.47
CA GLY A 30 -27.97 -0.97 -23.81
C GLY A 30 -27.39 0.45 -23.88
N ARG A 31 -27.08 1.10 -22.76
CA ARG A 31 -26.48 2.43 -22.76
C ARG A 31 -24.98 2.37 -23.09
N LYS A 32 -24.53 3.28 -23.94
CA LYS A 32 -23.10 3.45 -24.25
C LYS A 32 -22.42 4.15 -23.05
N ILE A 33 -21.67 3.40 -22.26
CA ILE A 33 -20.94 3.90 -21.08
C ILE A 33 -19.43 3.75 -21.29
N ILE A 34 -18.71 4.86 -21.13
CA ILE A 34 -17.25 4.88 -20.96
C ILE A 34 -17.00 4.86 -19.45
N SER A 35 -16.36 3.80 -18.95
CA SER A 35 -16.08 3.64 -17.52
C SER A 35 -14.63 3.97 -17.23
N LEU A 36 -14.42 4.88 -16.24
CA LEU A 36 -13.12 5.24 -15.69
C LEU A 36 -13.07 4.95 -14.17
N SER A 37 -13.92 4.01 -13.71
CA SER A 37 -14.13 3.75 -12.28
C SER A 37 -13.15 2.73 -11.68
N ILE A 38 -12.50 1.91 -12.49
CA ILE A 38 -11.46 0.96 -12.07
C ILE A 38 -10.27 1.12 -12.99
N GLY A 39 -9.07 1.13 -12.40
CA GLY A 39 -7.80 0.95 -13.09
C GLY A 39 -7.24 -0.44 -12.77
N GLU A 40 -6.87 -1.18 -13.80
CA GLU A 40 -6.16 -2.45 -13.70
C GLU A 40 -5.20 -2.56 -14.89
N PRO A 41 -4.07 -3.28 -14.75
CA PRO A 41 -3.19 -3.56 -15.87
C PRO A 41 -3.96 -4.28 -16.99
N ASP A 42 -3.76 -3.84 -18.24
CA ASP A 42 -4.39 -4.41 -19.42
C ASP A 42 -3.62 -5.60 -20.03
N PHE A 43 -2.47 -5.94 -19.44
CA PHE A 43 -1.67 -7.11 -19.81
C PHE A 43 -2.15 -8.36 -19.06
N ASN A 44 -2.14 -9.49 -19.75
CA ASN A 44 -2.32 -10.79 -19.12
C ASN A 44 -1.08 -11.15 -18.30
N THR A 45 -1.24 -12.09 -17.36
CA THR A 45 -0.09 -12.69 -16.67
C THR A 45 0.87 -13.29 -17.70
N PRO A 46 2.18 -12.98 -17.63
CA PRO A 46 3.17 -13.57 -18.54
C PRO A 46 3.13 -15.09 -18.51
N GLU A 47 3.26 -15.70 -19.69
CA GLU A 47 3.14 -17.16 -19.88
C GLU A 47 4.10 -17.95 -18.96
N VAL A 48 5.33 -17.47 -18.78
CA VAL A 48 6.31 -18.10 -17.90
C VAL A 48 5.84 -18.22 -16.45
N ILE A 49 5.06 -17.23 -15.97
CA ILE A 49 4.49 -17.24 -14.61
C ILE A 49 3.31 -18.22 -14.56
N THR A 50 2.46 -18.21 -15.58
CA THR A 50 1.30 -19.10 -15.69
C THR A 50 1.74 -20.57 -15.72
N GLU A 51 2.72 -20.90 -16.55
CA GLU A 51 3.26 -22.28 -16.67
C GLU A 51 3.94 -22.73 -15.37
N ALA A 52 4.68 -21.84 -14.70
CA ALA A 52 5.27 -22.14 -13.39
C ALA A 52 4.21 -22.49 -12.34
N ALA A 53 3.09 -21.76 -12.31
CA ALA A 53 1.98 -22.03 -11.39
C ALA A 53 1.30 -23.38 -11.71
N ILE A 54 1.06 -23.67 -13.00
CA ILE A 54 0.50 -24.95 -13.46
C ILE A 54 1.40 -26.12 -13.06
N ASP A 55 2.70 -25.96 -13.25
CA ASP A 55 3.70 -27.00 -12.93
C ASP A 55 3.75 -27.26 -11.40
N ALA A 56 3.73 -26.22 -10.58
CA ALA A 56 3.68 -26.34 -9.12
C ALA A 56 2.41 -27.09 -8.65
N LEU A 57 1.26 -26.79 -9.24
CA LEU A 57 0.01 -27.51 -8.96
C LEU A 57 0.10 -28.98 -9.37
N ARG A 58 0.62 -29.30 -10.55
CA ARG A 58 0.81 -30.69 -11.02
C ARG A 58 1.77 -31.50 -10.15
N LYS A 59 2.76 -30.84 -9.56
CA LYS A 59 3.74 -31.45 -8.64
C LYS A 59 3.25 -31.52 -7.20
N HIS A 60 2.04 -31.05 -6.91
CA HIS A 60 1.48 -31.01 -5.56
C HIS A 60 2.30 -30.20 -4.55
N GLU A 61 3.05 -29.19 -5.01
CA GLU A 61 3.90 -28.34 -4.16
C GLU A 61 3.06 -27.43 -3.24
N THR A 62 1.78 -27.24 -3.55
CA THR A 62 0.86 -26.31 -2.85
C THR A 62 -0.23 -27.02 -2.05
N ASP A 63 -0.21 -28.35 -1.97
CA ASP A 63 -1.29 -29.15 -1.35
C ASP A 63 -1.23 -29.16 0.18
N HIS A 64 -0.14 -28.68 0.78
CA HIS A 64 0.07 -28.72 2.22
C HIS A 64 0.26 -27.33 2.82
N TYR A 65 0.12 -27.24 4.15
CA TYR A 65 0.36 -25.99 4.86
C TYR A 65 1.78 -25.47 4.62
N THR A 66 1.88 -24.17 4.39
CA THR A 66 3.14 -23.46 4.27
C THR A 66 3.46 -22.68 5.55
N PRO A 67 4.71 -22.21 5.74
CA PRO A 67 5.03 -21.29 6.84
C PRO A 67 4.16 -20.03 6.80
N ALA A 68 3.81 -19.51 7.97
CA ALA A 68 2.91 -18.34 8.10
C ALA A 68 3.40 -17.10 7.35
N LEU A 69 4.72 -16.90 7.27
CA LEU A 69 5.33 -15.78 6.52
C LEU A 69 5.48 -16.05 5.02
N GLY A 70 5.07 -17.21 4.54
CA GLY A 70 5.26 -17.65 3.15
C GLY A 70 6.42 -18.60 2.95
N ILE A 71 6.49 -19.21 1.77
CA ILE A 71 7.51 -20.20 1.44
C ILE A 71 8.90 -19.54 1.32
N ASP A 72 9.92 -20.23 1.82
CA ASP A 72 11.29 -19.71 1.89
C ASP A 72 11.84 -19.31 0.51
N LYS A 73 11.56 -20.10 -0.55
CA LYS A 73 11.98 -19.76 -1.91
C LYS A 73 11.46 -18.39 -2.38
N LEU A 74 10.19 -18.08 -2.09
CA LEU A 74 9.59 -16.79 -2.47
C LEU A 74 10.20 -15.65 -1.66
N ARG A 75 10.35 -15.82 -0.34
CA ARG A 75 10.96 -14.82 0.54
C ARG A 75 12.41 -14.53 0.15
N GLN A 76 13.19 -15.55 -0.20
CA GLN A 76 14.56 -15.39 -0.73
C GLN A 76 14.57 -14.68 -2.09
N ALA A 77 13.62 -14.99 -2.98
CA ALA A 77 13.49 -14.30 -4.27
C ALA A 77 13.16 -12.82 -4.10
N ILE A 78 12.32 -12.45 -3.12
CA ILE A 78 12.04 -11.07 -2.75
C ILE A 78 13.30 -10.36 -2.23
N CYS A 79 14.08 -11.01 -1.35
CA CYS A 79 15.36 -10.46 -0.89
C CYS A 79 16.32 -10.21 -2.06
N TYR A 80 16.44 -11.17 -2.97
CA TYR A 80 17.28 -11.02 -4.16
C TYR A 80 16.79 -9.90 -5.09
N PHE A 81 15.47 -9.75 -5.27
CA PHE A 81 14.89 -8.69 -6.07
C PHE A 81 15.28 -7.31 -5.51
N HIS A 82 15.03 -7.06 -4.23
CA HIS A 82 15.36 -5.78 -3.59
C HIS A 82 16.87 -5.51 -3.52
N LYS A 83 17.69 -6.55 -3.32
CA LYS A 83 19.15 -6.39 -3.39
C LYS A 83 19.61 -5.89 -4.76
N ARG A 84 19.07 -6.49 -5.83
CA ARG A 84 19.42 -6.13 -7.20
C ARG A 84 18.84 -4.81 -7.65
N LYS A 85 17.60 -4.51 -7.24
CA LYS A 85 16.85 -3.35 -7.72
C LYS A 85 17.16 -2.09 -6.94
N ASP A 86 17.17 -2.20 -5.63
CA ASP A 86 17.21 -1.07 -4.69
C ASP A 86 18.52 -1.00 -3.89
N GLY A 87 19.35 -2.02 -3.98
CA GLY A 87 20.55 -2.17 -3.16
C GLY A 87 20.27 -2.55 -1.70
N ILE A 88 19.01 -2.86 -1.36
CA ILE A 88 18.58 -3.20 0.00
C ILE A 88 18.96 -4.65 0.34
N ASP A 89 19.65 -4.85 1.45
CA ASP A 89 20.12 -6.17 1.91
C ASP A 89 19.18 -6.76 2.97
N LEU A 90 18.07 -7.33 2.49
CA LEU A 90 17.06 -7.95 3.34
C LEU A 90 17.46 -9.35 3.77
N GLN A 91 17.16 -9.68 5.03
CA GLN A 91 17.11 -11.07 5.49
C GLN A 91 15.69 -11.62 5.28
N LYS A 92 15.57 -12.92 4.97
CA LYS A 92 14.25 -13.52 4.71
C LYS A 92 13.28 -13.40 5.90
N GLU A 93 13.80 -13.27 7.12
CA GLU A 93 13.03 -13.05 8.35
C GLU A 93 12.35 -11.68 8.40
N GLN A 94 12.80 -10.74 7.59
CA GLN A 94 12.21 -9.40 7.42
C GLN A 94 11.14 -9.36 6.32
N VAL A 95 10.85 -10.50 5.67
CA VAL A 95 9.90 -10.60 4.57
C VAL A 95 8.74 -11.49 4.94
N ALA A 96 7.53 -10.99 4.75
CA ALA A 96 6.28 -11.75 4.84
C ALA A 96 5.50 -11.63 3.53
N THR A 97 4.82 -12.71 3.12
CA THR A 97 4.01 -12.73 1.90
C THR A 97 2.54 -12.86 2.23
N PHE A 98 1.70 -12.15 1.48
CA PHE A 98 0.27 -12.08 1.70
C PHE A 98 -0.51 -12.32 0.39
N ALA A 99 -1.81 -12.58 0.51
CA ALA A 99 -2.72 -12.66 -0.63
C ALA A 99 -3.07 -11.24 -1.13
N GLY A 100 -2.06 -10.51 -1.60
CA GLY A 100 -2.16 -9.15 -2.13
C GLY A 100 -1.91 -8.05 -1.09
N ALA A 101 -1.52 -6.86 -1.59
CA ALA A 101 -1.16 -5.70 -0.78
C ALA A 101 -2.28 -5.23 0.18
N LYS A 102 -3.54 -5.35 -0.23
CA LYS A 102 -4.67 -4.99 0.64
C LYS A 102 -4.68 -5.77 1.94
N PHE A 103 -4.41 -7.07 1.90
CA PHE A 103 -4.37 -7.90 3.10
C PHE A 103 -3.10 -7.67 3.92
N ALA A 104 -1.98 -7.38 3.25
CA ALA A 104 -0.74 -6.98 3.92
C ALA A 104 -0.96 -5.69 4.73
N LEU A 105 -1.49 -4.63 4.11
CA LEU A 105 -1.82 -3.37 4.78
C LEU A 105 -2.78 -3.54 5.96
N TYR A 106 -3.84 -4.33 5.79
CA TYR A 106 -4.75 -4.65 6.88
C TYR A 106 -4.00 -5.28 8.06
N SER A 107 -3.12 -6.23 7.78
CA SER A 107 -2.32 -6.90 8.81
C SER A 107 -1.35 -5.92 9.51
N VAL A 108 -0.77 -4.99 8.76
CA VAL A 108 0.10 -3.92 9.29
C VAL A 108 -0.68 -3.03 10.27
N PHE A 109 -1.83 -2.50 9.86
CA PHE A 109 -2.62 -1.64 10.73
C PHE A 109 -3.11 -2.38 11.97
N MET A 110 -3.60 -3.61 11.82
CA MET A 110 -4.01 -4.45 12.96
C MET A 110 -2.85 -4.79 13.93
N THR A 111 -1.62 -4.74 13.46
CA THR A 111 -0.44 -5.05 14.28
C THR A 111 0.13 -3.82 14.97
N LEU A 112 0.08 -2.66 14.30
CA LEU A 112 0.80 -1.45 14.73
C LEU A 112 -0.11 -0.38 15.36
N VAL A 113 -1.42 -0.40 15.08
CA VAL A 113 -2.35 0.66 15.49
C VAL A 113 -3.17 0.21 16.69
N ASP A 114 -3.11 0.99 17.75
CA ASP A 114 -3.97 0.87 18.93
C ASP A 114 -5.14 1.88 18.87
N PRO A 115 -6.22 1.66 19.66
CA PRO A 115 -7.34 2.60 19.72
C PRO A 115 -6.91 4.04 20.05
N GLY A 116 -7.19 4.95 19.11
CA GLY A 116 -6.88 6.37 19.24
C GLY A 116 -5.53 6.81 18.66
N ASP A 117 -4.69 5.87 18.19
CA ASP A 117 -3.49 6.20 17.43
C ASP A 117 -3.87 6.89 16.11
N GLU A 118 -3.16 7.94 15.76
CA GLU A 118 -3.35 8.69 14.54
C GLU A 118 -2.47 8.16 13.42
N VAL A 119 -3.08 8.01 12.24
CA VAL A 119 -2.38 7.61 11.01
C VAL A 119 -2.55 8.71 9.96
N LEU A 120 -1.43 9.34 9.59
CA LEU A 120 -1.40 10.41 8.59
C LEU A 120 -1.59 9.83 7.18
N ILE A 121 -2.52 10.44 6.41
CA ILE A 121 -2.84 10.04 5.04
C ILE A 121 -2.88 11.28 4.14
N PRO A 122 -1.94 11.47 3.19
CA PRO A 122 -2.01 12.54 2.20
C PRO A 122 -3.21 12.36 1.25
N ILE A 123 -3.99 13.41 0.99
CA ILE A 123 -5.10 13.43 0.03
C ILE A 123 -4.57 13.94 -1.34
N PRO A 124 -4.95 13.35 -2.48
CA PRO A 124 -5.83 12.19 -2.65
C PRO A 124 -5.15 10.86 -2.33
N TYR A 125 -5.93 9.87 -1.91
CA TYR A 125 -5.44 8.58 -1.45
C TYR A 125 -6.31 7.41 -1.91
N TRP A 126 -5.81 6.18 -1.81
CA TRP A 126 -6.57 4.98 -2.05
C TRP A 126 -7.54 4.70 -0.88
N VAL A 127 -8.83 4.68 -1.18
CA VAL A 127 -9.93 4.67 -0.20
C VAL A 127 -9.84 3.58 0.88
N SER A 128 -9.16 2.46 0.59
CA SER A 128 -9.07 1.35 1.55
C SER A 128 -8.20 1.64 2.78
N TYR A 129 -7.31 2.62 2.75
CA TYR A 129 -6.50 2.97 3.94
C TYR A 129 -7.38 3.37 5.12
N THR A 130 -8.30 4.30 4.89
CA THR A 130 -9.23 4.79 5.91
C THR A 130 -10.00 3.66 6.58
N GLU A 131 -10.60 2.78 5.77
CA GLU A 131 -11.41 1.68 6.27
C GLU A 131 -10.59 0.69 7.11
N GLN A 132 -9.36 0.42 6.69
CA GLN A 132 -8.46 -0.49 7.41
C GLN A 132 -7.95 0.09 8.73
N ILE A 133 -7.62 1.39 8.74
CA ILE A 133 -7.21 2.09 9.96
C ILE A 133 -8.36 2.11 10.97
N GLN A 134 -9.59 2.42 10.52
CA GLN A 134 -10.77 2.39 11.37
C GLN A 134 -11.11 0.99 11.89
N LEU A 135 -10.85 -0.06 11.09
CA LEU A 135 -10.98 -1.45 11.55
C LEU A 135 -9.99 -1.80 12.66
N ALA A 136 -8.83 -1.15 12.68
CA ALA A 136 -7.84 -1.25 13.75
C ALA A 136 -8.13 -0.31 14.94
N ASP A 137 -9.29 0.35 14.96
CA ASP A 137 -9.71 1.36 15.94
C ASP A 137 -8.80 2.62 15.97
N GLY A 138 -7.96 2.81 14.93
CA GLY A 138 -7.15 4.01 14.72
C GLY A 138 -7.93 5.19 14.16
N VAL A 139 -7.30 6.35 14.18
CA VAL A 139 -7.86 7.63 13.70
C VAL A 139 -7.14 8.04 12.40
N PRO A 140 -7.80 7.99 11.24
CA PRO A 140 -7.21 8.51 10.01
C PRO A 140 -7.17 10.05 10.06
N VAL A 141 -5.98 10.62 9.88
CA VAL A 141 -5.75 12.07 9.81
C VAL A 141 -5.40 12.44 8.38
N TYR A 142 -6.25 13.22 7.74
CA TYR A 142 -6.12 13.55 6.32
C TYR A 142 -5.29 14.82 6.14
N ILE A 143 -4.19 14.72 5.42
CA ILE A 143 -3.33 15.85 5.06
C ILE A 143 -3.78 16.40 3.70
N GLU A 144 -4.28 17.62 3.68
CA GLU A 144 -4.72 18.28 2.46
C GLU A 144 -3.54 18.72 1.59
N THR A 145 -3.17 17.90 0.63
CA THR A 145 -2.23 18.32 -0.43
C THR A 145 -2.98 19.11 -1.50
N ARG A 146 -2.26 19.93 -2.26
CA ARG A 146 -2.87 20.87 -3.23
C ARG A 146 -2.24 20.75 -4.60
N GLU A 147 -3.03 20.99 -5.63
CA GLU A 147 -2.61 20.99 -7.04
C GLU A 147 -1.39 21.89 -7.28
N ARG A 148 -1.33 23.07 -6.65
CA ARG A 148 -0.18 24.01 -6.75
C ARG A 148 1.15 23.39 -6.33
N ASN A 149 1.13 22.33 -5.51
CA ASN A 149 2.30 21.56 -5.08
C ASN A 149 2.31 20.18 -5.75
N SER A 150 1.62 20.02 -6.88
CA SER A 150 1.48 18.72 -7.59
C SER A 150 0.96 17.61 -6.67
N PHE A 151 0.13 17.92 -5.69
CA PHE A 151 -0.38 17.01 -4.65
C PHE A 151 0.72 16.31 -3.84
N LYS A 152 1.92 16.88 -3.78
CA LYS A 152 3.02 16.33 -2.99
C LYS A 152 2.90 16.66 -1.52
N LEU A 153 3.20 15.68 -0.69
CA LEU A 153 3.42 15.86 0.73
C LEU A 153 4.76 16.58 0.95
N THR A 154 4.78 17.53 1.87
CA THR A 154 5.98 18.25 2.27
C THR A 154 6.16 18.19 3.78
N VAL A 155 7.38 18.44 4.27
CA VAL A 155 7.68 18.50 5.71
C VAL A 155 6.86 19.60 6.40
N ASP A 156 6.66 20.74 5.74
CA ASP A 156 5.84 21.83 6.29
C ASP A 156 4.40 21.38 6.54
N LEU A 157 3.80 20.66 5.57
CA LEU A 157 2.48 20.08 5.75
C LEU A 157 2.45 19.04 6.89
N LEU A 158 3.44 18.17 6.95
CA LEU A 158 3.52 17.17 8.04
C LEU A 158 3.53 17.84 9.42
N ASN A 159 4.27 18.94 9.57
CA ASN A 159 4.33 19.70 10.82
C ASN A 159 3.00 20.35 11.22
N GLU A 160 2.09 20.62 10.27
CA GLU A 160 0.75 21.14 10.56
C GLU A 160 -0.20 20.09 11.16
N TYR A 161 0.07 18.78 10.90
CA TYR A 161 -0.85 17.69 11.24
C TYR A 161 -0.33 16.72 12.30
N VAL A 162 0.97 16.75 12.60
CA VAL A 162 1.56 15.84 13.60
C VAL A 162 1.10 16.21 15.00
N THR A 163 0.80 15.20 15.81
CA THR A 163 0.45 15.32 17.23
C THR A 163 1.19 14.25 18.04
N ASP A 164 1.09 14.32 19.37
CA ASP A 164 1.63 13.26 20.26
C ASP A 164 0.98 11.89 20.08
N LYS A 165 -0.14 11.81 19.33
CA LYS A 165 -0.83 10.56 19.00
C LYS A 165 -0.46 10.01 17.62
N THR A 166 0.28 10.76 16.83
CA THR A 166 0.67 10.36 15.48
C THR A 166 1.64 9.19 15.56
N LYS A 167 1.26 8.05 15.03
CA LYS A 167 2.04 6.81 15.07
C LYS A 167 2.56 6.39 13.71
N LEU A 168 1.74 6.55 12.66
CA LEU A 168 2.07 6.10 11.31
C LEU A 168 1.87 7.21 10.28
N LEU A 169 2.68 7.16 9.23
CA LEU A 169 2.47 7.88 7.97
C LEU A 169 2.29 6.84 6.85
N VAL A 170 1.19 6.90 6.12
CA VAL A 170 1.01 6.13 4.88
C VAL A 170 1.52 6.97 3.71
N LEU A 171 2.53 6.48 3.01
CA LEU A 171 3.08 7.11 1.81
C LEU A 171 2.95 6.16 0.63
N ASN A 172 2.09 6.50 -0.35
CA ASN A 172 1.91 5.71 -1.56
C ASN A 172 2.61 6.38 -2.74
N ALA A 173 3.66 5.75 -3.27
CA ALA A 173 4.45 6.27 -4.37
C ALA A 173 5.04 5.14 -5.23
N PRO A 174 4.66 5.06 -6.50
CA PRO A 174 3.72 5.90 -7.27
C PRO A 174 2.31 5.88 -6.71
N SER A 175 1.64 7.02 -6.68
CA SER A 175 0.39 7.21 -5.93
C SER A 175 -0.85 6.80 -6.70
N ASN A 176 -1.79 6.18 -6.01
CA ASN A 176 -3.17 6.04 -6.44
C ASN A 176 -4.05 7.09 -5.71
N PRO A 177 -4.72 8.04 -6.42
CA PRO A 177 -5.00 8.01 -7.86
C PRO A 177 -4.11 8.91 -8.73
N SER A 178 -3.17 9.69 -8.17
CA SER A 178 -2.54 10.79 -8.90
C SER A 178 -1.39 10.39 -9.83
N GLY A 179 -0.81 9.20 -9.67
CA GLY A 179 0.41 8.77 -10.37
C GLY A 179 1.68 9.51 -9.92
N LEU A 180 1.59 10.28 -8.85
CA LEU A 180 2.64 11.11 -8.30
C LEU A 180 3.87 10.29 -7.89
N LEU A 181 5.04 10.84 -8.21
CA LEU A 181 6.36 10.36 -7.77
C LEU A 181 7.06 11.42 -6.92
N TYR A 182 7.89 10.96 -5.99
CA TYR A 182 8.79 11.81 -5.20
C TYR A 182 10.22 11.70 -5.70
N THR A 183 10.98 12.79 -5.57
CA THR A 183 12.43 12.74 -5.75
C THR A 183 13.12 12.12 -4.52
N LYS A 184 14.39 11.78 -4.69
CA LYS A 184 15.19 11.25 -3.57
C LYS A 184 15.26 12.24 -2.41
N GLU A 185 15.42 13.51 -2.70
CA GLU A 185 15.52 14.60 -1.74
C GLU A 185 14.22 14.78 -0.96
N GLU A 186 13.07 14.70 -1.65
CA GLU A 186 11.76 14.76 -1.04
C GLU A 186 11.52 13.58 -0.10
N LEU A 187 11.85 12.36 -0.53
CA LEU A 187 11.73 11.16 0.30
C LEU A 187 12.67 11.19 1.50
N LEU A 188 13.92 11.67 1.33
CA LEU A 188 14.86 11.85 2.44
C LEU A 188 14.33 12.86 3.46
N ALA A 189 13.76 13.97 3.01
CA ALA A 189 13.19 14.96 3.92
C ALA A 189 12.02 14.37 4.73
N ILE A 190 11.11 13.63 4.08
CA ILE A 190 10.00 12.96 4.75
C ILE A 190 10.50 11.88 5.72
N GLY A 191 11.49 11.07 5.31
CA GLY A 191 12.05 10.01 6.13
C GLY A 191 12.75 10.54 7.38
N ASN A 192 13.55 11.60 7.25
CA ASN A 192 14.20 12.25 8.38
C ASN A 192 13.19 12.88 9.35
N TRP A 193 12.16 13.53 8.81
CA TRP A 193 11.07 14.06 9.61
C TRP A 193 10.37 12.93 10.41
N ALA A 194 10.10 11.80 9.77
CA ALA A 194 9.48 10.65 10.44
C ALA A 194 10.34 10.10 11.58
N LEU A 195 11.66 10.04 11.41
CA LEU A 195 12.60 9.68 12.47
C LEU A 195 12.59 10.67 13.64
N GLU A 196 12.62 11.98 13.35
CA GLU A 196 12.61 13.05 14.36
C GLU A 196 11.35 13.03 15.23
N HIS A 197 10.20 12.64 14.64
CA HIS A 197 8.91 12.63 15.32
C HIS A 197 8.50 11.23 15.84
N ASN A 198 9.35 10.21 15.72
CA ASN A 198 9.03 8.81 16.05
C ASN A 198 7.77 8.29 15.33
N VAL A 199 7.54 8.74 14.10
CA VAL A 199 6.47 8.29 13.22
C VAL A 199 7.00 7.19 12.32
N PHE A 200 6.34 6.01 12.30
CA PHE A 200 6.73 4.91 11.44
C PHE A 200 6.13 5.07 10.04
N VAL A 201 6.87 4.77 8.99
CA VAL A 201 6.41 4.93 7.61
C VAL A 201 5.91 3.61 7.04
N VAL A 202 4.67 3.59 6.55
CA VAL A 202 4.13 2.52 5.71
C VAL A 202 4.22 3.00 4.26
N SER A 203 5.25 2.53 3.55
CA SER A 203 5.51 2.87 2.16
C SER A 203 4.80 1.88 1.24
N ASP A 204 3.66 2.29 0.69
CA ASP A 204 2.92 1.50 -0.30
C ASP A 204 3.51 1.76 -1.69
N GLU A 205 4.34 0.83 -2.13
CA GLU A 205 5.09 0.87 -3.38
C GLU A 205 4.52 -0.09 -4.45
N ILE A 206 3.23 -0.45 -4.34
CA ILE A 206 2.56 -1.42 -5.24
C ILE A 206 2.73 -1.10 -6.72
N TYR A 207 2.88 0.18 -7.07
CA TYR A 207 3.08 0.63 -8.45
C TYR A 207 4.54 0.90 -8.82
N TYR A 208 5.50 0.42 -8.03
CA TYR A 208 6.93 0.72 -8.15
C TYR A 208 7.50 0.56 -9.57
N GLU A 209 7.03 -0.45 -10.32
CA GLU A 209 7.45 -0.71 -11.70
C GLU A 209 6.58 -0.01 -12.76
N LEU A 210 5.46 0.63 -12.37
CA LEU A 210 4.55 1.33 -13.29
C LEU A 210 4.95 2.80 -13.42
N VAL A 211 6.13 3.04 -13.96
CA VAL A 211 6.71 4.37 -14.18
C VAL A 211 7.17 4.50 -15.63
N TYR A 212 7.18 5.72 -16.15
CA TYR A 212 7.44 5.97 -17.57
C TYR A 212 8.76 6.73 -17.80
N ASP A 213 8.92 7.90 -17.18
CA ASP A 213 10.01 8.82 -17.49
C ASP A 213 11.19 8.73 -16.52
N VAL A 214 10.89 8.44 -15.26
CA VAL A 214 11.88 8.36 -14.19
C VAL A 214 11.66 7.10 -13.35
N PRO A 215 12.72 6.45 -12.84
CA PRO A 215 12.57 5.29 -11.98
C PRO A 215 11.97 5.70 -10.62
N SER A 216 11.17 4.80 -10.03
CA SER A 216 10.77 4.91 -8.62
C SER A 216 11.97 4.73 -7.70
N ILE A 217 11.86 5.28 -6.51
CA ILE A 217 12.85 5.15 -5.44
C ILE A 217 12.12 4.57 -4.24
N SER A 218 12.61 3.43 -3.74
CA SER A 218 12.07 2.85 -2.50
C SER A 218 12.48 3.69 -1.29
N MET A 219 11.50 3.98 -0.43
CA MET A 219 11.75 4.69 0.84
C MET A 219 12.82 3.99 1.69
N ALA A 220 12.78 2.67 1.72
CA ALA A 220 13.71 1.84 2.47
C ALA A 220 15.15 1.84 1.93
N SER A 221 15.39 2.37 0.72
CA SER A 221 16.73 2.43 0.11
C SER A 221 17.55 3.66 0.48
N LEU A 222 16.98 4.61 1.23
CA LEU A 222 17.56 5.95 1.42
C LEU A 222 18.68 5.99 2.46
N SER A 223 18.48 5.39 3.61
CA SER A 223 19.47 5.21 4.66
C SER A 223 19.11 4.01 5.56
N GLN A 224 20.05 3.55 6.39
CA GLN A 224 19.78 2.44 7.31
C GLN A 224 18.76 2.83 8.39
N GLU A 225 18.78 4.08 8.86
CA GLU A 225 17.84 4.59 9.85
C GLU A 225 16.42 4.62 9.29
N ILE A 226 16.26 5.15 8.06
CA ILE A 226 14.98 5.18 7.37
C ILE A 226 14.49 3.76 7.05
N PHE A 227 15.38 2.87 6.62
CA PHE A 227 15.06 1.45 6.43
C PHE A 227 14.46 0.83 7.68
N ASN A 228 15.08 1.05 8.85
CA ASN A 228 14.62 0.50 10.13
C ASN A 228 13.28 1.11 10.59
N ASN A 229 12.89 2.27 10.06
CA ASN A 229 11.65 2.99 10.36
C ASN A 229 10.59 2.90 9.25
N THR A 230 10.77 1.99 8.29
CA THR A 230 9.87 1.86 7.13
C THR A 230 9.45 0.42 6.94
N LEU A 231 8.16 0.23 6.66
CA LEU A 231 7.61 -1.02 6.15
C LEU A 231 7.18 -0.80 4.70
N VAL A 232 7.71 -1.59 3.80
CA VAL A 232 7.39 -1.55 2.35
C VAL A 232 6.33 -2.59 2.02
N ILE A 233 5.32 -2.18 1.21
CA ILE A 233 4.25 -3.02 0.68
C ILE A 233 4.38 -3.11 -0.85
#